data_226cf98ad0d065b9a46c14d005eea0d9
#
_entry.id   226cf98ad0d065b9a46c14d005eea0d9
#
_cell.length_a   1.000
_cell.length_b   1.000
_cell.length_c   1.000
_cell.angle_alpha   90.00
_cell.angle_beta   90.00
_cell.angle_gamma   90.00
#
_symmetry.space_group_name_H-M   'P 1'
#
loop_
_entity.id
_entity.type
_entity.pdbx_description
1 polymer ?
#
loop_
_entity_poly.entity_id
_entity_poly.type
_entity_poly.pdbx_seq_one_letter_code
_entity_poly.pdbx_strand_id
1 'polypeptide(L)'
;MRIREGGTPLGAGFLVTRVYVLTAMHCLRSMSSEDASLELELPDGRILKGRLCDSVQEVDLALISVEGARVHQLPPAPPTDWPRPQVRWRGSYCPPGEHMQLSGIVTHAPITYRSAEQGEFMGLQLTAEQNVDDFSGYSGSPVDTDPRKANGQRPVVGILMEQLTSRENPAQGSNVLIAASIRHALDLFPHFGVDHLRQGGHIPPPRTAGRNMRRGTEDVLTSLRQWEEAGLITADEAQEQRRRTLRQFGNTALGGDPDEC
;
A
#
# COMPACT_ATOMS: atom_id res chain seq x y z
N MET A 1 8.82 -7.82 6.79
CA MET A 1 8.09 -8.73 7.70
C MET A 1 7.32 -9.74 6.89
N ARG A 2 6.97 -10.88 7.47
CA ARG A 2 6.13 -11.93 6.84
C ARG A 2 4.68 -11.75 7.27
N ILE A 3 3.78 -12.00 6.34
CA ILE A 3 2.34 -12.01 6.59
C ILE A 3 1.86 -13.44 6.49
N ARG A 4 1.10 -13.89 7.50
CA ARG A 4 0.61 -15.26 7.61
C ARG A 4 -0.84 -15.26 8.10
N GLU A 5 -1.55 -16.36 7.85
CA GLU A 5 -2.85 -16.65 8.44
C GLU A 5 -2.85 -18.10 8.97
N GLY A 6 -3.10 -18.27 10.27
CA GLY A 6 -3.10 -19.60 10.90
C GLY A 6 -1.83 -20.40 10.65
N GLY A 7 -0.68 -19.73 10.59
CA GLY A 7 0.61 -20.34 10.28
C GLY A 7 0.94 -20.45 8.79
N THR A 8 -0.02 -20.29 7.89
CA THR A 8 0.19 -20.35 6.42
C THR A 8 0.79 -19.05 5.92
N PRO A 9 1.92 -19.06 5.21
CA PRO A 9 2.50 -17.86 4.64
C PRO A 9 1.62 -17.31 3.50
N LEU A 10 1.38 -16.00 3.52
CA LEU A 10 0.62 -15.29 2.49
C LEU A 10 1.54 -14.43 1.61
N GLY A 11 2.53 -13.77 2.21
CA GLY A 11 3.45 -12.91 1.49
C GLY A 11 4.29 -12.04 2.41
N ALA A 12 4.80 -10.94 1.85
CA ALA A 12 5.59 -9.97 2.58
C ALA A 12 4.89 -8.62 2.72
N GLY A 13 5.34 -7.82 3.67
CA GLY A 13 4.92 -6.44 3.87
C GLY A 13 5.92 -5.67 4.70
N PHE A 14 5.69 -4.38 4.90
CA PHE A 14 6.52 -3.54 5.75
C PHE A 14 5.72 -2.41 6.40
N LEU A 15 6.18 -1.95 7.55
CA LEU A 15 5.57 -0.81 8.23
C LEU A 15 5.76 0.47 7.40
N VAL A 16 4.67 1.12 7.05
CA VAL A 16 4.67 2.46 6.43
C VAL A 16 4.39 3.55 7.46
N THR A 17 3.76 3.17 8.57
CA THR A 17 3.64 3.93 9.80
C THR A 17 3.73 2.98 10.99
N ARG A 18 3.64 3.51 12.21
CA ARG A 18 3.59 2.68 13.42
C ARG A 18 2.38 1.73 13.45
N VAL A 19 1.29 2.07 12.77
CA VAL A 19 0.01 1.36 12.88
C VAL A 19 -0.40 0.65 11.60
N TYR A 20 0.34 0.85 10.49
CA TYR A 20 -0.02 0.30 9.20
C TYR A 20 1.14 -0.41 8.53
N VAL A 21 0.82 -1.57 7.95
CA VAL A 21 1.69 -2.36 7.07
C VAL A 21 1.14 -2.28 5.66
N LEU A 22 1.99 -1.98 4.69
CA LEU A 22 1.68 -2.02 3.27
C LEU A 22 2.15 -3.36 2.69
N THR A 23 1.32 -3.94 1.81
CA THR A 23 1.59 -5.18 1.08
C THR A 23 0.95 -5.13 -0.31
N ALA A 24 1.31 -6.08 -1.19
CA ALA A 24 0.58 -6.32 -2.42
C ALA A 24 -0.72 -7.07 -2.14
N MET A 25 -1.82 -6.68 -2.78
CA MET A 25 -3.15 -7.29 -2.53
C MET A 25 -3.18 -8.76 -2.95
N HIS A 26 -2.48 -9.14 -4.03
CA HIS A 26 -2.42 -10.54 -4.47
C HIS A 26 -1.78 -11.46 -3.41
N CYS A 27 -0.92 -10.95 -2.53
CA CYS A 27 -0.41 -11.71 -1.39
C CYS A 27 -1.53 -12.17 -0.43
N LEU A 28 -2.65 -11.47 -0.41
CA LEU A 28 -3.77 -11.73 0.48
C LEU A 28 -4.90 -12.54 -0.17
N ARG A 29 -4.77 -12.94 -1.45
CA ARG A 29 -5.83 -13.65 -2.20
C ARG A 29 -6.27 -14.98 -1.56
N SER A 30 -5.38 -15.64 -0.81
CA SER A 30 -5.67 -16.90 -0.12
C SER A 30 -6.16 -16.74 1.32
N MET A 31 -6.46 -15.52 1.75
CA MET A 31 -7.10 -15.28 3.06
C MET A 31 -8.47 -15.97 3.12
N SER A 32 -8.79 -16.52 4.29
CA SER A 32 -10.07 -17.17 4.52
C SER A 32 -11.27 -16.20 4.49
N SER A 33 -11.05 -14.94 4.87
CA SER A 33 -12.03 -13.85 4.80
C SER A 33 -11.34 -12.49 4.92
N GLU A 34 -12.00 -11.41 4.52
CA GLU A 34 -11.50 -10.04 4.67
C GLU A 34 -11.32 -9.64 6.15
N ASP A 35 -12.08 -10.23 7.06
CA ASP A 35 -12.00 -10.00 8.51
C ASP A 35 -11.00 -10.95 9.22
N ALA A 36 -10.26 -11.76 8.46
CA ALA A 36 -9.31 -12.72 9.03
C ALA A 36 -8.24 -12.01 9.89
N SER A 37 -7.87 -12.67 10.99
CA SER A 37 -6.76 -12.21 11.81
C SER A 37 -5.45 -12.66 11.20
N LEU A 38 -4.65 -11.70 10.77
CA LEU A 38 -3.33 -11.91 10.18
C LEU A 38 -2.24 -11.95 11.26
N GLU A 39 -1.22 -12.74 11.01
CA GLU A 39 0.01 -12.79 11.79
C GLU A 39 1.10 -12.02 11.05
N LEU A 40 1.64 -11.00 11.70
CA LEU A 40 2.68 -10.13 11.19
C LEU A 40 4.00 -10.45 11.89
N GLU A 41 4.81 -11.31 11.29
CA GLU A 41 6.09 -11.73 11.85
C GLU A 41 7.18 -10.69 11.53
N LEU A 42 7.68 -10.04 12.57
CA LEU A 42 8.76 -9.06 12.49
C LEU A 42 10.12 -9.75 12.24
N PRO A 43 11.14 -9.01 11.78
CA PRO A 43 12.49 -9.55 11.58
C PRO A 43 13.15 -10.11 12.85
N ASP A 44 12.74 -9.67 14.03
CA ASP A 44 13.21 -10.16 15.33
C ASP A 44 12.44 -11.39 15.84
N GLY A 45 11.53 -11.96 15.04
CA GLY A 45 10.74 -13.14 15.36
C GLY A 45 9.47 -12.86 16.16
N ARG A 46 9.22 -11.62 16.59
CA ARG A 46 7.95 -11.28 17.25
C ARG A 46 6.79 -11.35 16.27
N ILE A 47 5.67 -11.84 16.73
CA ILE A 47 4.43 -11.95 15.96
C ILE A 47 3.42 -10.95 16.51
N LEU A 48 2.92 -10.09 15.66
CA LEU A 48 1.84 -9.17 15.95
C LEU A 48 0.57 -9.65 15.25
N LYS A 49 -0.57 -9.18 15.70
CA LYS A 49 -1.84 -9.39 15.00
C LYS A 49 -2.15 -8.17 14.14
N GLY A 50 -2.79 -8.43 13.01
CA GLY A 50 -3.25 -7.39 12.10
C GLY A 50 -4.52 -7.80 11.39
N ARG A 51 -5.16 -6.82 10.72
CA ARG A 51 -6.35 -7.04 9.89
C ARG A 51 -6.25 -6.19 8.64
N LEU A 52 -6.79 -6.72 7.55
CA LEU A 52 -6.98 -5.91 6.35
C LEU A 52 -7.80 -4.66 6.70
N CYS A 53 -7.26 -3.50 6.40
CA CYS A 53 -7.86 -2.20 6.74
C CYS A 53 -8.44 -1.52 5.50
N ASP A 54 -7.70 -1.56 4.40
CA ASP A 54 -8.08 -0.95 3.14
C ASP A 54 -7.35 -1.62 1.99
N SER A 55 -7.87 -1.50 0.76
CA SER A 55 -7.22 -2.01 -0.43
C SER A 55 -7.58 -1.17 -1.66
N VAL A 56 -6.65 -1.08 -2.59
CA VAL A 56 -6.84 -0.46 -3.90
C VAL A 56 -6.57 -1.54 -4.94
N GLN A 57 -7.65 -2.21 -5.37
CA GLN A 57 -7.55 -3.39 -6.25
C GLN A 57 -6.96 -3.04 -7.61
N GLU A 58 -7.27 -1.85 -8.14
CA GLU A 58 -6.80 -1.37 -9.44
C GLU A 58 -5.28 -1.24 -9.53
N VAL A 59 -4.60 -1.13 -8.40
CA VAL A 59 -3.14 -1.04 -8.31
C VAL A 59 -2.54 -2.16 -7.45
N ASP A 60 -3.36 -3.16 -7.09
CA ASP A 60 -2.96 -4.36 -6.35
C ASP A 60 -2.25 -4.06 -5.01
N LEU A 61 -2.73 -3.07 -4.27
CA LEU A 61 -2.17 -2.68 -2.98
C LEU A 61 -3.16 -2.91 -1.84
N ALA A 62 -2.65 -3.31 -0.69
CA ALA A 62 -3.42 -3.52 0.53
C ALA A 62 -2.74 -2.91 1.75
N LEU A 63 -3.56 -2.39 2.66
CA LEU A 63 -3.14 -1.80 3.92
C LEU A 63 -3.67 -2.66 5.07
N ILE A 64 -2.77 -3.10 5.95
CA ILE A 64 -3.09 -3.90 7.13
C ILE A 64 -2.91 -3.03 8.36
N SER A 65 -3.92 -2.95 9.22
CA SER A 65 -3.81 -2.31 10.52
C SER A 65 -3.18 -3.25 11.53
N VAL A 66 -2.22 -2.75 12.32
CA VAL A 66 -1.54 -3.51 13.39
C VAL A 66 -2.34 -3.39 14.68
N GLU A 67 -2.83 -4.50 15.20
CA GLU A 67 -3.54 -4.54 16.48
C GLU A 67 -2.59 -4.22 17.64
N GLY A 68 -3.04 -3.41 18.58
CA GLY A 68 -2.24 -3.04 19.74
C GLY A 68 -0.95 -2.27 19.43
N ALA A 69 -0.84 -1.64 18.27
CA ALA A 69 0.36 -0.91 17.83
C ALA A 69 0.85 0.15 18.85
N ARG A 70 -0.06 0.71 19.66
CA ARG A 70 0.28 1.72 20.67
C ARG A 70 0.99 1.15 21.89
N VAL A 71 0.74 -0.12 22.22
CA VAL A 71 1.32 -0.79 23.40
C VAL A 71 2.54 -1.65 23.06
N HIS A 72 2.71 -2.01 21.78
CA HIS A 72 3.89 -2.75 21.33
C HIS A 72 5.05 -1.82 21.02
N GLN A 73 6.26 -2.23 21.39
CA GLN A 73 7.48 -1.55 20.97
C GLN A 73 7.81 -1.97 19.52
N LEU A 74 7.32 -1.20 18.55
CA LEU A 74 7.54 -1.45 17.14
C LEU A 74 8.80 -0.72 16.64
N PRO A 75 9.48 -1.29 15.64
CA PRO A 75 10.53 -0.56 14.94
C PRO A 75 9.92 0.69 14.25
N PRO A 76 10.69 1.76 14.10
CA PRO A 76 10.24 2.91 13.33
C PRO A 76 9.98 2.50 11.89
N ALA A 77 8.93 3.08 11.29
CA ALA A 77 8.72 2.95 9.85
C ALA A 77 9.93 3.54 9.10
N PRO A 78 10.39 2.89 8.01
CA PRO A 78 11.50 3.41 7.23
C PRO A 78 11.11 4.76 6.58
N PRO A 79 12.07 5.66 6.37
CA PRO A 79 11.83 6.85 5.57
C PRO A 79 11.46 6.47 4.14
N THR A 80 10.73 7.32 3.45
CA THR A 80 10.35 7.12 2.05
C THR A 80 10.96 8.19 1.16
N ASP A 81 11.27 7.84 -0.10
CA ASP A 81 11.79 8.79 -1.08
C ASP A 81 11.19 8.51 -2.47
N TRP A 82 11.37 9.46 -3.38
CA TRP A 82 11.04 9.28 -4.79
C TRP A 82 12.07 8.36 -5.46
N PRO A 83 11.61 7.38 -6.28
CA PRO A 83 12.51 6.54 -7.04
C PRO A 83 13.28 7.37 -8.08
N ARG A 84 14.55 7.01 -8.31
CA ARG A 84 15.41 7.61 -9.31
C ARG A 84 16.09 6.53 -10.14
N PRO A 85 16.24 6.74 -11.44
CA PRO A 85 16.96 5.78 -12.27
C PRO A 85 18.46 5.76 -11.91
N GLN A 86 19.13 4.68 -12.25
CA GLN A 86 20.55 4.44 -12.07
C GLN A 86 21.05 4.44 -10.62
N VAL A 87 20.14 4.29 -9.64
CA VAL A 87 20.53 4.08 -8.24
C VAL A 87 20.50 2.59 -7.89
N ARG A 88 21.38 2.18 -6.99
CA ARG A 88 21.34 0.81 -6.44
C ARG A 88 20.12 0.66 -5.54
N TRP A 89 19.46 -0.48 -5.70
CA TRP A 89 18.35 -0.89 -4.81
C TRP A 89 18.71 -2.20 -4.10
N ARG A 90 17.97 -2.46 -3.02
CA ARG A 90 18.03 -3.70 -2.28
C ARG A 90 16.63 -4.06 -1.79
N GLY A 91 16.29 -5.34 -1.87
CA GLY A 91 15.16 -5.94 -1.17
C GLY A 91 15.63 -6.40 0.20
N SER A 92 15.15 -5.74 1.25
CA SER A 92 15.54 -6.08 2.63
C SER A 92 14.81 -7.30 3.19
N TYR A 93 13.91 -7.89 2.44
CA TYR A 93 13.17 -9.09 2.80
C TYR A 93 13.71 -10.31 2.04
N CYS A 94 13.70 -11.45 2.72
CA CYS A 94 14.02 -12.75 2.16
C CYS A 94 12.93 -13.75 2.57
N PRO A 95 12.28 -14.47 1.62
CA PRO A 95 11.29 -15.47 1.92
C PRO A 95 11.86 -16.63 2.76
N PRO A 96 11.01 -17.36 3.52
CA PRO A 96 11.43 -18.56 4.25
C PRO A 96 11.97 -19.62 3.29
N GLY A 97 13.11 -20.21 3.64
CA GLY A 97 13.78 -21.23 2.80
C GLY A 97 14.68 -20.64 1.71
N GLU A 98 14.54 -19.38 1.39
CA GLU A 98 15.45 -18.65 0.52
C GLU A 98 16.62 -18.10 1.33
N HIS A 99 17.81 -18.05 0.70
CA HIS A 99 19.02 -17.48 1.31
C HIS A 99 19.49 -16.23 0.59
N MET A 100 18.69 -15.73 -0.35
CA MET A 100 19.12 -14.68 -1.26
C MET A 100 18.38 -13.38 -0.98
N GLN A 101 19.13 -12.34 -0.65
CA GLN A 101 18.64 -10.97 -0.68
C GLN A 101 18.78 -10.43 -2.10
N LEU A 102 17.71 -9.82 -2.59
CA LEU A 102 17.71 -9.20 -3.90
C LEU A 102 18.42 -7.85 -3.86
N SER A 103 19.16 -7.56 -4.91
CA SER A 103 19.78 -6.26 -5.13
C SER A 103 19.98 -5.99 -6.62
N GLY A 104 20.20 -4.74 -6.99
CA GLY A 104 20.43 -4.39 -8.38
C GLY A 104 20.35 -2.90 -8.63
N ILE A 105 19.89 -2.54 -9.83
CA ILE A 105 19.80 -1.15 -10.31
C ILE A 105 18.35 -0.82 -10.62
N VAL A 106 17.89 0.36 -10.23
CA VAL A 106 16.66 0.97 -10.73
C VAL A 106 16.94 1.42 -12.17
N THR A 107 16.42 0.68 -13.14
CA THR A 107 16.69 0.96 -14.56
C THR A 107 15.85 2.11 -15.08
N HIS A 108 14.57 2.16 -14.72
CA HIS A 108 13.65 3.22 -15.11
C HIS A 108 12.77 3.64 -13.93
N ALA A 109 12.65 4.94 -13.70
CA ALA A 109 11.74 5.53 -12.72
C ALA A 109 11.56 7.05 -12.98
N PRO A 110 10.34 7.61 -12.85
CA PRO A 110 9.09 6.89 -12.73
C PRO A 110 8.68 6.25 -14.06
N ILE A 111 7.90 5.17 -14.01
CA ILE A 111 7.23 4.59 -15.17
C ILE A 111 5.74 4.49 -14.87
N THR A 112 4.92 4.60 -15.91
CA THR A 112 3.53 4.15 -15.85
C THR A 112 3.50 2.70 -16.28
N TYR A 113 3.11 1.81 -15.37
CA TYR A 113 3.06 0.38 -15.61
C TYR A 113 1.62 -0.09 -15.61
N ARG A 114 1.28 -0.91 -16.60
CA ARG A 114 -0.02 -1.57 -16.69
C ARG A 114 0.19 -3.08 -16.56
N SER A 115 -0.25 -3.64 -15.46
CA SER A 115 -0.30 -5.08 -15.28
C SER A 115 -1.36 -5.71 -16.18
N ALA A 116 -1.13 -6.96 -16.58
CA ALA A 116 -2.12 -7.73 -17.36
C ALA A 116 -3.40 -8.03 -16.57
N GLU A 117 -3.28 -8.18 -15.25
CA GLU A 117 -4.37 -8.53 -14.34
C GLU A 117 -4.87 -7.36 -13.48
N GLN A 118 -4.14 -6.27 -13.48
CA GLN A 118 -4.31 -5.15 -12.57
C GLN A 118 -4.34 -3.86 -13.39
N GLY A 119 -4.82 -2.79 -12.79
CA GLY A 119 -4.88 -1.50 -13.45
C GLY A 119 -3.51 -0.87 -13.73
N GLU A 120 -3.52 0.41 -13.97
CA GLU A 120 -2.35 1.22 -14.26
C GLU A 120 -1.85 1.88 -12.98
N PHE A 121 -0.55 1.80 -12.70
CA PHE A 121 0.06 2.46 -11.54
C PHE A 121 1.41 3.10 -11.88
N MET A 122 1.79 4.09 -11.08
CA MET A 122 3.12 4.67 -11.16
C MET A 122 4.12 3.78 -10.42
N GLY A 123 5.10 3.29 -11.17
CA GLY A 123 6.07 2.33 -10.68
C GLY A 123 7.51 2.64 -11.05
N LEU A 124 8.32 1.64 -10.82
CA LEU A 124 9.74 1.61 -11.18
C LEU A 124 10.09 0.24 -11.74
N GLN A 125 10.96 0.22 -12.73
CA GLN A 125 11.55 -0.99 -13.28
C GLN A 125 12.90 -1.21 -12.60
N LEU A 126 13.10 -2.43 -12.15
CA LEU A 126 14.30 -2.88 -11.46
C LEU A 126 14.98 -3.97 -12.27
N THR A 127 16.31 -3.98 -12.28
CA THR A 127 17.08 -5.13 -12.73
C THR A 127 17.76 -5.75 -11.52
N ALA A 128 17.52 -7.03 -11.26
CA ALA A 128 18.20 -7.78 -10.23
C ALA A 128 19.59 -8.25 -10.70
N GLU A 129 20.58 -8.19 -9.81
CA GLU A 129 21.91 -8.75 -10.05
C GLU A 129 21.95 -10.27 -9.89
N GLN A 130 21.01 -10.81 -9.10
CA GLN A 130 20.86 -12.23 -8.89
C GLN A 130 20.12 -12.85 -10.07
N ASN A 131 20.59 -14.01 -10.49
CA ASN A 131 19.88 -14.83 -11.47
C ASN A 131 18.98 -15.81 -10.72
N VAL A 132 17.70 -15.44 -10.55
CA VAL A 132 16.70 -16.23 -9.87
C VAL A 132 15.58 -16.52 -10.86
N ASP A 133 15.27 -17.79 -11.05
CA ASP A 133 14.24 -18.21 -12.01
C ASP A 133 12.82 -17.82 -11.54
N ASP A 134 12.59 -17.81 -10.24
CA ASP A 134 11.30 -17.52 -9.62
C ASP A 134 11.47 -16.56 -8.43
N PHE A 135 10.80 -15.43 -8.49
CA PHE A 135 10.74 -14.42 -7.42
C PHE A 135 9.50 -14.55 -6.54
N SER A 136 8.80 -15.67 -6.60
CA SER A 136 7.64 -15.94 -5.73
C SER A 136 8.00 -15.76 -4.26
N GLY A 137 7.07 -15.17 -3.51
CA GLY A 137 7.26 -14.88 -2.09
C GLY A 137 7.96 -13.55 -1.77
N TYR A 138 8.56 -12.87 -2.74
CA TYR A 138 9.12 -11.53 -2.54
C TYR A 138 8.10 -10.40 -2.70
N SER A 139 6.96 -10.66 -3.32
CA SER A 139 5.90 -9.66 -3.52
C SER A 139 5.45 -9.04 -2.21
N GLY A 140 5.14 -7.75 -2.24
CA GLY A 140 4.80 -6.96 -1.05
C GLY A 140 6.00 -6.51 -0.23
N SER A 141 7.23 -6.90 -0.58
CA SER A 141 8.44 -6.48 0.13
C SER A 141 8.89 -5.07 -0.25
N PRO A 142 9.57 -4.35 0.69
CA PRO A 142 10.07 -3.03 0.39
C PRO A 142 11.29 -3.08 -0.53
N VAL A 143 11.35 -2.10 -1.44
CA VAL A 143 12.51 -1.78 -2.27
C VAL A 143 13.18 -0.55 -1.67
N ASP A 144 14.34 -0.71 -1.09
CA ASP A 144 15.10 0.39 -0.51
C ASP A 144 16.31 0.80 -1.38
N THR A 145 16.76 2.04 -1.26
CA THR A 145 17.93 2.56 -1.98
C THR A 145 18.97 3.07 -0.99
N ASP A 146 20.17 3.38 -1.49
CA ASP A 146 21.20 3.98 -0.65
C ASP A 146 20.76 5.33 -0.09
N PRO A 147 21.07 5.62 1.18
CA PRO A 147 20.69 6.87 1.81
C PRO A 147 21.39 8.05 1.13
N ARG A 148 20.70 9.19 1.04
CA ARG A 148 21.28 10.43 0.51
C ARG A 148 22.41 10.99 1.36
N LYS A 149 22.44 10.64 2.66
CA LYS A 149 23.49 11.05 3.61
C LYS A 149 24.24 9.81 4.07
N ALA A 150 25.52 9.91 4.26
CA ALA A 150 26.41 8.78 4.59
C ALA A 150 25.95 7.94 5.80
N ASN A 151 25.33 8.57 6.80
CA ASN A 151 24.83 7.89 8.01
C ASN A 151 23.30 7.86 8.09
N GLY A 152 22.62 8.07 6.94
CA GLY A 152 21.16 8.07 6.88
C GLY A 152 20.58 6.66 6.84
N GLN A 153 19.33 6.52 7.25
CA GLN A 153 18.57 5.31 7.00
C GLN A 153 18.28 5.16 5.51
N ARG A 154 18.26 3.92 5.03
CA ARG A 154 17.90 3.60 3.65
C ARG A 154 16.41 3.91 3.41
N PRO A 155 16.08 4.81 2.48
CA PRO A 155 14.68 5.10 2.20
C PRO A 155 14.07 3.99 1.34
N VAL A 156 12.82 3.67 1.64
CA VAL A 156 11.99 2.84 0.76
C VAL A 156 11.51 3.71 -0.40
N VAL A 157 11.69 3.25 -1.62
CA VAL A 157 11.27 3.92 -2.86
C VAL A 157 10.13 3.19 -3.57
N GLY A 158 9.90 1.92 -3.23
CA GLY A 158 8.84 1.13 -3.84
C GLY A 158 8.47 -0.11 -3.05
N ILE A 159 7.43 -0.77 -3.50
CA ILE A 159 6.95 -2.08 -3.06
C ILE A 159 7.03 -3.04 -4.24
N LEU A 160 7.64 -4.20 -4.05
CA LEU A 160 7.82 -5.19 -5.10
C LEU A 160 6.47 -5.83 -5.46
N MET A 161 6.13 -5.82 -6.75
CA MET A 161 4.84 -6.29 -7.24
C MET A 161 4.95 -7.57 -8.05
N GLU A 162 5.75 -7.56 -9.12
CA GLU A 162 5.82 -8.70 -10.03
C GLU A 162 7.19 -8.85 -10.69
N GLN A 163 7.43 -10.03 -11.25
CA GLN A 163 8.55 -10.35 -12.12
C GLN A 163 8.06 -10.40 -13.56
N LEU A 164 8.80 -9.79 -14.47
CA LEU A 164 8.52 -9.95 -15.89
C LEU A 164 9.04 -11.31 -16.38
N THR A 165 8.29 -11.93 -17.29
CA THR A 165 8.71 -13.16 -17.94
C THR A 165 9.81 -12.91 -18.97
N SER A 166 10.65 -13.90 -19.22
CA SER A 166 11.64 -13.85 -20.28
C SER A 166 10.97 -13.83 -21.64
N ARG A 167 11.46 -12.97 -22.56
CA ARG A 167 10.96 -12.95 -23.96
C ARG A 167 11.35 -14.19 -24.75
N GLU A 168 12.47 -14.81 -24.39
CA GLU A 168 12.99 -16.00 -25.07
C GLU A 168 12.28 -17.27 -24.56
N ASN A 169 11.92 -17.31 -23.28
CA ASN A 169 11.21 -18.41 -22.65
C ASN A 169 10.13 -17.86 -21.71
N PRO A 170 8.86 -17.73 -22.16
CA PRO A 170 7.78 -17.22 -21.30
C PRO A 170 7.48 -18.05 -20.05
N ALA A 171 7.97 -19.29 -19.97
CA ALA A 171 7.85 -20.13 -18.77
C ALA A 171 8.94 -19.80 -17.72
N GLN A 172 9.90 -18.95 -18.04
CA GLN A 172 10.99 -18.56 -17.16
C GLN A 172 10.88 -17.09 -16.80
N GLY A 173 11.07 -16.76 -15.53
CA GLY A 173 11.19 -15.39 -15.07
C GLY A 173 12.45 -14.71 -15.64
N SER A 174 12.40 -13.41 -15.81
CA SER A 174 13.58 -12.58 -16.14
C SER A 174 14.14 -11.94 -14.88
N ASN A 175 15.32 -11.37 -14.96
CA ASN A 175 15.89 -10.57 -13.87
C ASN A 175 15.29 -9.14 -13.80
N VAL A 176 14.18 -8.88 -14.50
CA VAL A 176 13.48 -7.60 -14.49
C VAL A 176 12.26 -7.69 -13.59
N LEU A 177 12.21 -6.81 -12.61
CA LEU A 177 11.14 -6.72 -11.62
C LEU A 177 10.42 -5.38 -11.73
N ILE A 178 9.16 -5.38 -11.40
CA ILE A 178 8.33 -4.17 -11.30
C ILE A 178 7.98 -3.94 -9.84
N ALA A 179 8.12 -2.68 -9.42
CA ALA A 179 7.68 -2.24 -8.11
C ALA A 179 6.75 -1.03 -8.24
N ALA A 180 5.72 -0.93 -7.40
CA ALA A 180 4.92 0.28 -7.29
C ALA A 180 5.70 1.35 -6.53
N SER A 181 5.63 2.61 -6.98
CA SER A 181 6.25 3.74 -6.28
C SER A 181 5.61 3.95 -4.91
N ILE A 182 6.42 3.94 -3.83
CA ILE A 182 5.92 4.11 -2.47
C ILE A 182 5.17 5.42 -2.27
N ARG A 183 5.65 6.51 -2.88
CA ARG A 183 5.01 7.82 -2.74
C ARG A 183 3.63 7.82 -3.37
N HIS A 184 3.50 7.26 -4.57
CA HIS A 184 2.21 7.09 -5.21
C HIS A 184 1.30 6.13 -4.43
N ALA A 185 1.84 5.00 -3.95
CA ALA A 185 1.10 4.04 -3.14
C ALA A 185 0.50 4.68 -1.88
N LEU A 186 1.26 5.53 -1.18
CA LEU A 186 0.77 6.23 0.01
C LEU A 186 -0.33 7.25 -0.30
N ASP A 187 -0.25 7.94 -1.45
CA ASP A 187 -1.25 8.93 -1.87
C ASP A 187 -2.62 8.29 -2.21
N LEU A 188 -2.65 6.99 -2.51
CA LEU A 188 -3.89 6.26 -2.80
C LEU A 188 -4.72 5.93 -1.56
N PHE A 189 -4.10 5.91 -0.37
CA PHE A 189 -4.79 5.59 0.86
C PHE A 189 -5.13 6.85 1.66
N PRO A 190 -6.43 7.13 1.93
CA PRO A 190 -6.85 8.30 2.71
C PRO A 190 -6.26 8.32 4.13
N HIS A 191 -5.83 7.18 4.65
CA HIS A 191 -5.18 7.02 5.95
C HIS A 191 -3.89 7.83 6.13
N PHE A 192 -3.23 8.22 5.03
CA PHE A 192 -2.01 9.03 5.03
C PHE A 192 -2.26 10.51 4.70
N GLY A 193 -3.53 10.88 4.47
CA GLY A 193 -3.91 12.28 4.29
C GLY A 193 -3.62 13.14 5.53
N VAL A 194 -3.35 14.42 5.31
CA VAL A 194 -3.03 15.38 6.39
C VAL A 194 -4.13 15.41 7.45
N ASP A 195 -5.37 15.24 7.07
CA ASP A 195 -6.52 15.27 7.98
C ASP A 195 -6.56 14.08 8.91
N HIS A 196 -6.22 12.89 8.43
CA HIS A 196 -6.09 11.70 9.26
C HIS A 196 -4.95 11.84 10.29
N LEU A 197 -3.83 12.44 9.90
CA LEU A 197 -2.71 12.70 10.80
C LEU A 197 -3.07 13.71 11.90
N ARG A 198 -3.87 14.73 11.58
CA ARG A 198 -4.37 15.73 12.54
C ARG A 198 -5.37 15.17 13.53
N GLN A 199 -6.17 14.19 13.13
CA GLN A 199 -7.17 13.54 14.00
C GLN A 199 -6.57 12.49 14.96
N GLY A 200 -5.24 12.41 15.07
CA GLY A 200 -4.55 11.53 16.03
C GLY A 200 -4.62 10.04 15.70
N GLY A 201 -4.83 9.68 14.46
CA GLY A 201 -4.74 8.30 14.00
C GLY A 201 -5.81 7.38 14.61
N HIS A 202 -7.04 7.85 14.70
CA HIS A 202 -8.17 6.97 15.02
C HIS A 202 -8.31 5.93 13.91
N ILE A 203 -8.08 4.65 14.25
CA ILE A 203 -8.25 3.55 13.31
C ILE A 203 -9.75 3.39 13.08
N PRO A 204 -10.29 3.69 11.88
CA PRO A 204 -11.68 3.40 11.61
C PRO A 204 -11.90 1.88 11.71
N PRO A 205 -13.05 1.41 12.19
CA PRO A 205 -13.37 -0.02 12.18
C PRO A 205 -13.37 -0.54 10.73
N PRO A 206 -13.07 -1.84 10.52
CA PRO A 206 -13.02 -2.43 9.18
C PRO A 206 -14.30 -2.14 8.39
N ARG A 207 -14.13 -1.74 7.14
CA ARG A 207 -15.24 -1.38 6.27
C ARG A 207 -15.97 -2.64 5.84
N THR A 208 -17.09 -2.96 6.48
CA THR A 208 -18.09 -3.85 5.88
C THR A 208 -18.74 -3.11 4.71
N ALA A 209 -18.43 -3.57 3.51
CA ALA A 209 -19.00 -3.03 2.28
C ALA A 209 -20.54 -3.04 2.39
N GLY A 210 -21.15 -1.87 2.34
CA GLY A 210 -22.60 -1.71 2.29
C GLY A 210 -23.27 -0.88 3.41
N ARG A 211 -22.69 -0.77 4.61
CA ARG A 211 -23.23 0.09 5.69
C ARG A 211 -22.52 1.43 5.87
N ASN A 212 -21.32 1.60 5.31
CA ASN A 212 -20.45 2.73 5.59
C ASN A 212 -20.62 3.95 4.68
N MET A 213 -21.34 3.81 3.56
CA MET A 213 -21.52 4.92 2.63
C MET A 213 -22.32 6.09 3.24
N ARG A 214 -23.34 5.79 4.05
CA ARG A 214 -24.09 6.83 4.81
C ARG A 214 -23.20 7.51 5.84
N ARG A 215 -22.45 6.73 6.61
CA ARG A 215 -21.58 7.26 7.67
C ARG A 215 -20.42 8.09 7.13
N GLY A 216 -19.77 7.65 6.05
CA GLY A 216 -18.72 8.43 5.40
C GLY A 216 -19.21 9.76 4.83
N THR A 217 -20.44 9.81 4.29
CA THR A 217 -21.05 11.04 3.81
C THR A 217 -21.42 11.97 4.98
N GLU A 218 -21.94 11.46 6.08
CA GLU A 218 -22.25 12.22 7.30
C GLU A 218 -20.98 12.80 7.93
N ASP A 219 -19.88 12.04 7.95
CA ASP A 219 -18.58 12.49 8.47
C ASP A 219 -18.00 13.63 7.62
N VAL A 220 -18.06 13.53 6.29
CA VAL A 220 -17.63 14.61 5.38
C VAL A 220 -18.48 15.87 5.58
N LEU A 221 -19.81 15.75 5.65
CA LEU A 221 -20.70 16.87 5.86
C LEU A 221 -20.49 17.55 7.23
N THR A 222 -20.16 16.77 8.25
CA THR A 222 -19.83 17.26 9.59
C THR A 222 -18.50 18.02 9.56
N SER A 223 -17.49 17.49 8.90
CA SER A 223 -16.17 18.16 8.75
C SER A 223 -16.28 19.48 8.01
N LEU A 224 -17.05 19.52 6.91
CA LEU A 224 -17.28 20.77 6.16
C LEU A 224 -17.93 21.85 7.02
N ARG A 225 -18.84 21.47 7.92
CA ARG A 225 -19.45 22.44 8.85
C ARG A 225 -18.44 22.98 9.86
N GLN A 226 -17.62 22.10 10.43
CA GLN A 226 -16.58 22.48 11.38
C GLN A 226 -15.53 23.42 10.76
N TRP A 227 -15.16 23.18 9.50
CA TRP A 227 -14.20 24.04 8.78
C TRP A 227 -14.77 25.41 8.44
N GLU A 228 -16.06 25.48 8.09
CA GLU A 228 -16.77 26.74 7.90
C GLU A 228 -16.83 27.53 9.23
N GLU A 229 -17.21 26.89 10.34
CA GLU A 229 -17.24 27.49 11.67
C GLU A 229 -15.86 27.94 12.16
N ALA A 230 -14.79 27.22 11.78
CA ALA A 230 -13.41 27.57 12.10
C ALA A 230 -12.82 28.62 11.14
N GLY A 231 -13.56 29.07 10.13
CA GLY A 231 -13.11 30.04 9.13
C GLY A 231 -12.01 29.51 8.20
N LEU A 232 -11.87 28.18 8.09
CA LEU A 232 -10.88 27.53 7.23
C LEU A 232 -11.34 27.44 5.78
N ILE A 233 -12.65 27.48 5.54
CA ILE A 233 -13.28 27.55 4.23
C ILE A 233 -14.43 28.58 4.29
N THR A 234 -14.76 29.15 3.15
CA THR A 234 -15.90 30.06 3.04
C THR A 234 -17.23 29.31 3.00
N ALA A 235 -18.33 29.97 3.29
CA ALA A 235 -19.67 29.39 3.20
C ALA A 235 -19.98 28.88 1.78
N ASP A 236 -19.53 29.57 0.75
CA ASP A 236 -19.73 29.18 -0.65
C ASP A 236 -18.93 27.91 -0.99
N GLU A 237 -17.68 27.82 -0.56
CA GLU A 237 -16.85 26.61 -0.72
C GLU A 237 -17.45 25.41 0.03
N ALA A 238 -17.92 25.61 1.26
CA ALA A 238 -18.58 24.59 2.04
C ALA A 238 -19.85 24.09 1.34
N GLN A 239 -20.66 25.00 0.78
CA GLN A 239 -21.90 24.68 0.07
C GLN A 239 -21.63 23.90 -1.22
N GLU A 240 -20.64 24.29 -2.01
CA GLU A 240 -20.25 23.58 -3.23
C GLU A 240 -19.76 22.16 -2.93
N GLN A 241 -18.94 21.98 -1.91
CA GLN A 241 -18.46 20.67 -1.50
C GLN A 241 -19.59 19.78 -0.95
N ARG A 242 -20.54 20.34 -0.19
CA ARG A 242 -21.75 19.61 0.24
C ARG A 242 -22.56 19.11 -0.95
N ARG A 243 -22.79 19.95 -1.96
CA ARG A 243 -23.51 19.58 -3.19
C ARG A 243 -22.80 18.45 -3.95
N ARG A 244 -21.47 18.53 -4.07
CA ARG A 244 -20.65 17.51 -4.72
C ARG A 244 -20.74 16.17 -4.00
N THR A 245 -20.57 16.17 -2.69
CA THR A 245 -20.66 14.96 -1.84
C THR A 245 -22.03 14.32 -1.93
N LEU A 246 -23.11 15.10 -1.89
CA LEU A 246 -24.48 14.60 -1.99
C LEU A 246 -24.81 14.05 -3.38
N ARG A 247 -24.31 14.65 -4.47
CA ARG A 247 -24.47 14.11 -5.83
C ARG A 247 -23.75 12.79 -5.99
N GLN A 248 -22.51 12.70 -5.52
CA GLN A 248 -21.73 11.47 -5.58
C GLN A 248 -22.39 10.34 -4.78
N PHE A 249 -22.92 10.64 -3.61
CA PHE A 249 -23.72 9.71 -2.82
C PHE A 249 -25.02 9.29 -3.52
N GLY A 250 -25.75 10.25 -4.11
CA GLY A 250 -26.99 9.98 -4.86
C GLY A 250 -26.77 9.05 -6.04
N ASN A 251 -25.75 9.30 -6.85
CA ASN A 251 -25.42 8.48 -8.02
C ASN A 251 -25.01 7.05 -7.61
N THR A 252 -24.27 6.89 -6.54
CA THR A 252 -23.83 5.56 -6.08
C THR A 252 -24.92 4.80 -5.32
N ALA A 253 -25.80 5.51 -4.59
CA ALA A 253 -26.88 4.89 -3.81
C ALA A 253 -28.12 4.51 -4.64
N LEU A 254 -28.34 5.17 -5.78
CA LEU A 254 -29.50 4.98 -6.64
C LEU A 254 -29.23 4.10 -7.87
N GLY A 255 -27.98 3.58 -8.04
CA GLY A 255 -27.65 2.65 -9.12
C GLY A 255 -27.86 3.24 -10.53
N GLY A 256 -27.74 4.54 -10.69
CA GLY A 256 -27.90 5.22 -11.97
C GLY A 256 -26.68 4.95 -12.88
N ASP A 257 -26.92 4.23 -13.96
CA ASP A 257 -26.02 4.05 -15.08
C ASP A 257 -25.80 5.43 -15.74
N PRO A 258 -24.54 5.87 -16.01
CA PRO A 258 -24.28 7.18 -16.58
C PRO A 258 -24.56 7.32 -18.09
N ASP A 259 -25.15 6.30 -18.76
CA ASP A 259 -25.32 6.25 -20.21
C ASP A 259 -26.78 6.35 -20.70
N GLU A 260 -27.70 6.97 -19.97
CA GLU A 260 -28.98 7.38 -20.54
C GLU A 260 -29.21 8.90 -20.33
N CYS A 261 -28.68 9.72 -21.23
CA CYS A 261 -29.25 10.90 -21.86
C CYS A 261 -28.27 11.53 -22.85
#